data_a34d62fd40769c55be732a7cc5c92fff
#
_entry.id   a34d62fd40769c55be732a7cc5c92fff
#
_cell.length_a   1.000
_cell.length_b   1.000
_cell.length_c   1.000
_cell.angle_alpha   90.00
_cell.angle_beta   90.00
_cell.angle_gamma   90.00
#
_symmetry.space_group_name_H-M   'P 1'
#
loop_
_entity.id
_entity.type
_entity.pdbx_description
1 polymer ?
#
loop_
_entity_poly.entity_id
_entity_poly.type
_entity_poly.pdbx_seq_one_letter_code
_entity_poly.pdbx_strand_id
1 'polypeptide(L)'
;MNIWKKILGIIYPKTCCFCGKVSDKELCKDCAEKVVYITEPRCKKCGKPVRYAEQEYCYDCQKNVHAYDQGRSIWIHKMPVSMSIYQFKYKNRRIYGEFYAKEMIRIYGRLIREWEIEVIVPIPLHRKKKRFRG
;
A
#
# COMPACT_ATOMS: atom_id res chain seq x y z
N MET A 1 -10.99 -30.96 -8.91
CA MET A 1 -9.98 -29.86 -8.89
C MET A 1 -9.21 -29.91 -10.22
N ASN A 2 -9.37 -28.87 -11.08
CA ASN A 2 -8.96 -28.90 -12.49
C ASN A 2 -7.42 -29.01 -12.63
N ILE A 3 -6.96 -30.03 -13.38
CA ILE A 3 -5.55 -30.30 -13.71
C ILE A 3 -4.87 -29.03 -14.28
N TRP A 4 -5.58 -28.28 -15.11
CA TRP A 4 -5.11 -26.99 -15.65
C TRP A 4 -4.75 -25.94 -14.58
N LYS A 5 -5.49 -25.88 -13.46
CA LYS A 5 -5.14 -24.98 -12.35
C LYS A 5 -3.85 -25.40 -11.64
N LYS A 6 -3.56 -26.70 -11.57
CA LYS A 6 -2.29 -27.21 -11.01
C LYS A 6 -1.12 -26.87 -11.92
N ILE A 7 -1.24 -27.08 -13.23
CA ILE A 7 -0.22 -26.77 -14.22
C ILE A 7 0.06 -25.26 -14.24
N LEU A 8 -0.99 -24.43 -14.27
CA LEU A 8 -0.85 -22.98 -14.20
C LEU A 8 -0.18 -22.51 -12.89
N GLY A 9 -0.46 -23.16 -11.76
CA GLY A 9 0.18 -22.86 -10.47
C GLY A 9 1.68 -23.21 -10.44
N ILE A 10 2.13 -24.17 -11.24
CA ILE A 10 3.55 -24.51 -11.38
C ILE A 10 4.26 -23.50 -12.28
N ILE A 11 3.63 -23.09 -13.39
CA ILE A 11 4.19 -22.13 -14.34
C ILE A 11 4.17 -20.70 -13.79
N TYR A 12 3.09 -20.34 -13.05
CA TYR A 12 2.90 -19.03 -12.43
C TYR A 12 2.64 -19.18 -10.93
N PRO A 13 3.67 -19.52 -10.14
CA PRO A 13 3.48 -19.67 -8.70
C PRO A 13 3.10 -18.33 -8.06
N LYS A 14 2.26 -18.42 -7.04
CA LYS A 14 1.96 -17.26 -6.20
C LYS A 14 3.26 -16.74 -5.59
N THR A 15 3.39 -15.43 -5.52
CA THR A 15 4.56 -14.78 -4.96
C THR A 15 4.16 -13.78 -3.88
N CYS A 16 5.03 -13.64 -2.89
CA CYS A 16 4.87 -12.63 -1.87
C CYS A 16 4.87 -11.22 -2.48
N CYS A 17 3.85 -10.42 -2.18
CA CYS A 17 3.69 -9.05 -2.70
C CYS A 17 4.76 -8.07 -2.20
N PHE A 18 5.59 -8.46 -1.22
CA PHE A 18 6.65 -7.61 -0.70
C PHE A 18 8.06 -8.01 -1.19
N CYS A 19 8.43 -9.26 -1.13
CA CYS A 19 9.78 -9.70 -1.52
C CYS A 19 9.84 -10.40 -2.88
N GLY A 20 8.69 -10.81 -3.46
CA GLY A 20 8.61 -11.52 -4.73
C GLY A 20 8.99 -13.00 -4.67
N LYS A 21 9.38 -13.54 -3.52
CA LYS A 21 9.64 -14.97 -3.33
C LYS A 21 8.37 -15.78 -3.50
N VAL A 22 8.48 -17.00 -4.00
CA VAL A 22 7.35 -17.96 -4.06
C VAL A 22 6.76 -18.15 -2.67
N SER A 23 5.46 -18.04 -2.56
CA SER A 23 4.72 -18.11 -1.30
C SER A 23 3.26 -18.47 -1.56
N ASP A 24 2.69 -19.34 -0.75
CA ASP A 24 1.27 -19.69 -0.81
C ASP A 24 0.36 -18.53 -0.39
N LYS A 25 0.91 -17.60 0.38
CA LYS A 25 0.22 -16.40 0.88
C LYS A 25 0.69 -15.17 0.13
N GLU A 26 -0.20 -14.18 0.00
CA GLU A 26 0.11 -12.86 -0.58
C GLU A 26 1.22 -12.14 0.20
N LEU A 27 1.41 -12.47 1.47
CA LEU A 27 2.47 -12.00 2.36
C LEU A 27 3.14 -13.20 3.03
N CYS A 28 4.43 -13.45 2.71
CA CYS A 28 5.19 -14.53 3.34
C CYS A 28 5.50 -14.20 4.81
N LYS A 29 5.81 -15.22 5.60
CA LYS A 29 6.07 -15.09 7.04
C LYS A 29 7.17 -14.08 7.35
N ASP A 30 8.31 -14.16 6.64
CA ASP A 30 9.45 -13.26 6.83
C ASP A 30 9.09 -11.78 6.58
N CYS A 31 8.23 -11.51 5.58
CA CYS A 31 7.77 -10.16 5.31
C CYS A 31 6.71 -9.71 6.31
N ALA A 32 5.83 -10.60 6.76
CA ALA A 32 4.81 -10.29 7.76
C ALA A 32 5.45 -9.81 9.08
N GLU A 33 6.56 -10.40 9.48
CA GLU A 33 7.31 -10.02 10.68
C GLU A 33 8.04 -8.67 10.53
N LYS A 34 8.40 -8.27 9.32
CA LYS A 34 9.17 -7.04 9.04
C LYS A 34 8.31 -5.84 8.65
N VAL A 35 7.07 -6.09 8.23
CA VAL A 35 6.16 -5.02 7.84
C VAL A 35 5.62 -4.32 9.08
N VAL A 36 5.83 -3.02 9.14
CA VAL A 36 5.33 -2.18 10.24
C VAL A 36 4.10 -1.44 9.76
N TYR A 37 2.96 -1.76 10.36
CA TYR A 37 1.71 -1.03 10.16
C TYR A 37 1.73 0.27 10.96
N ILE A 38 1.18 1.33 10.37
CA ILE A 38 1.03 2.60 11.06
C ILE A 38 -0.21 2.52 11.95
N THR A 39 0.02 2.63 13.25
CA THR A 39 -1.01 2.71 14.31
C THR A 39 -1.08 4.12 14.89
N GLU A 40 -2.00 4.36 15.80
CA GLU A 40 -1.97 5.59 16.61
C GLU A 40 -0.75 5.62 17.55
N PRO A 41 -0.17 6.80 17.84
CA PRO A 41 -0.59 8.11 17.37
C PRO A 41 -0.07 8.44 15.95
N ARG A 42 -0.90 9.13 15.17
CA ARG A 42 -0.57 9.55 13.80
C ARG A 42 -0.97 11.00 13.53
N CYS A 43 -0.28 11.63 12.60
CA CYS A 43 -0.61 12.97 12.13
C CYS A 43 -2.04 13.03 11.58
N LYS A 44 -2.87 13.93 12.11
CA LYS A 44 -4.27 14.09 11.70
C LYS A 44 -4.39 14.50 10.22
N LYS A 45 -3.39 15.21 9.68
CA LYS A 45 -3.39 15.67 8.28
C LYS A 45 -2.92 14.59 7.30
N CYS A 46 -1.70 14.06 7.44
CA CYS A 46 -1.08 13.20 6.44
C CYS A 46 -1.03 11.70 6.80
N GLY A 47 -1.42 11.32 8.03
CA GLY A 47 -1.42 9.93 8.47
C GLY A 47 -0.04 9.33 8.75
N LYS A 48 1.05 10.11 8.73
CA LYS A 48 2.38 9.65 9.19
C LYS A 48 2.35 9.37 10.69
N PRO A 49 3.12 8.38 11.20
CA PRO A 49 3.25 8.19 12.64
C PRO A 49 3.86 9.44 13.28
N VAL A 50 3.38 9.80 14.46
CA VAL A 50 3.97 10.83 15.32
C VAL A 50 4.48 10.20 16.61
N ARG A 51 5.34 10.92 17.33
CA ARG A 51 6.05 10.36 18.48
C ARG A 51 5.19 10.29 19.74
N TYR A 52 4.33 11.28 19.94
CA TYR A 52 3.51 11.45 21.14
C TYR A 52 2.04 11.60 20.78
N ALA A 53 1.15 11.15 21.64
CA ALA A 53 -0.31 11.23 21.44
C ALA A 53 -0.83 12.66 21.35
N GLU A 54 -0.19 13.57 22.08
CA GLU A 54 -0.51 15.00 22.11
C GLU A 54 -0.09 15.73 20.83
N GLN A 55 0.77 15.10 20.01
CA GLN A 55 1.23 15.67 18.75
C GLN A 55 0.18 15.43 17.65
N GLU A 56 -0.67 16.39 17.42
CA GLU A 56 -1.71 16.30 16.38
C GLU A 56 -1.16 16.26 14.94
N TYR A 57 -0.08 16.99 14.68
CA TYR A 57 0.50 17.13 13.33
C TYR A 57 1.99 16.82 13.33
N CYS A 58 2.46 16.14 12.28
CA CYS A 58 3.90 15.96 12.10
C CYS A 58 4.58 17.27 11.70
N TYR A 59 5.90 17.32 11.84
CA TYR A 59 6.71 18.50 11.53
C TYR A 59 6.42 19.10 10.15
N ASP A 60 6.30 18.25 9.11
CA ASP A 60 6.02 18.73 7.75
C ASP A 60 4.64 19.41 7.65
N CYS A 61 3.62 18.83 8.31
CA CYS A 61 2.26 19.38 8.27
C CYS A 61 2.05 20.58 9.16
N GLN A 62 2.93 20.82 10.12
CA GLN A 62 2.95 22.07 10.90
C GLN A 62 3.51 23.24 10.09
N LYS A 63 4.48 22.95 9.20
CA LYS A 63 5.17 23.99 8.40
C LYS A 63 4.52 24.27 7.05
N ASN A 64 3.86 23.29 6.46
CA ASN A 64 3.33 23.39 5.10
C ASN A 64 1.82 23.29 5.08
N VAL A 65 1.19 24.17 4.32
CA VAL A 65 -0.24 24.10 4.01
C VAL A 65 -0.44 23.06 2.92
N HIS A 66 -1.39 22.15 3.12
CA HIS A 66 -1.74 21.12 2.16
C HIS A 66 -3.20 21.32 1.69
N ALA A 67 -3.42 21.21 0.39
CA ALA A 67 -4.73 21.39 -0.23
C ALA A 67 -5.74 20.27 0.07
N TYR A 68 -5.27 19.08 0.51
CA TYR A 68 -6.15 17.98 0.89
C TYR A 68 -6.54 18.05 2.37
N ASP A 69 -7.70 17.49 2.72
CA ASP A 69 -8.21 17.48 4.10
C ASP A 69 -7.49 16.45 4.96
N GLN A 70 -7.46 15.20 4.52
CA GLN A 70 -6.82 14.11 5.24
C GLN A 70 -6.08 13.15 4.30
N GLY A 71 -4.97 12.63 4.80
CA GLY A 71 -4.24 11.50 4.21
C GLY A 71 -4.21 10.32 5.18
N ARG A 72 -4.15 9.12 4.64
CA ARG A 72 -3.94 7.88 5.42
C ARG A 72 -2.86 7.04 4.76
N SER A 73 -2.04 6.42 5.59
CA SER A 73 -0.99 5.51 5.17
C SER A 73 -1.11 4.21 5.96
N ILE A 74 -0.88 3.08 5.29
CA ILE A 74 -1.02 1.76 5.91
C ILE A 74 0.28 1.33 6.58
N TRP A 75 1.39 1.47 5.86
CA TRP A 75 2.69 0.95 6.27
C TRP A 75 3.76 2.04 6.34
N ILE A 76 4.74 1.82 7.21
CA ILE A 76 5.96 2.62 7.19
C ILE A 76 6.75 2.29 5.92
N HIS A 77 7.19 3.32 5.18
CA HIS A 77 7.92 3.19 3.93
C HIS A 77 9.38 2.78 4.18
N LYS A 78 9.58 1.54 4.66
CA LYS A 78 10.86 0.87 4.85
C LYS A 78 10.85 -0.49 4.14
N MET A 79 12.00 -1.18 4.09
CA MET A 79 12.01 -2.56 3.62
C MET A 79 11.11 -3.43 4.52
N PRO A 80 10.30 -4.34 3.95
CA PRO A 80 10.19 -4.73 2.55
C PRO A 80 9.16 -3.90 1.74
N VAL A 81 8.42 -2.98 2.36
CA VAL A 81 7.36 -2.17 1.73
C VAL A 81 7.89 -1.32 0.57
N SER A 82 9.03 -0.66 0.77
CA SER A 82 9.66 0.17 -0.28
C SER A 82 10.02 -0.63 -1.53
N MET A 83 10.51 -1.86 -1.36
CA MET A 83 10.81 -2.78 -2.47
C MET A 83 9.54 -3.20 -3.21
N SER A 84 8.49 -3.52 -2.49
CA SER A 84 7.19 -3.89 -3.05
C SER A 84 6.63 -2.76 -3.93
N ILE A 85 6.60 -1.54 -3.42
CA ILE A 85 6.15 -0.35 -4.15
C ILE A 85 7.02 -0.09 -5.39
N TYR A 86 8.33 -0.29 -5.28
CA TYR A 86 9.24 -0.19 -6.42
C TYR A 86 8.91 -1.21 -7.51
N GLN A 87 8.72 -2.48 -7.13
CA GLN A 87 8.35 -3.55 -8.07
C GLN A 87 7.00 -3.28 -8.74
N PHE A 88 6.00 -2.84 -7.96
CA PHE A 88 4.70 -2.45 -8.48
C PHE A 88 4.82 -1.32 -9.51
N LYS A 89 5.60 -0.27 -9.21
CA LYS A 89 5.74 0.91 -10.05
C LYS A 89 6.62 0.70 -11.29
N TYR A 90 7.67 -0.13 -11.20
CA TYR A 90 8.73 -0.17 -12.21
C TYR A 90 9.05 -1.56 -12.78
N LYS A 91 8.52 -2.63 -12.18
CA LYS A 91 8.73 -4.02 -12.61
C LYS A 91 7.45 -4.72 -13.08
N ASN A 92 6.45 -3.95 -13.46
CA ASN A 92 5.16 -4.45 -13.96
C ASN A 92 4.45 -5.48 -13.04
N ARG A 93 4.69 -5.42 -11.73
CA ARG A 93 4.05 -6.30 -10.75
C ARG A 93 2.65 -5.77 -10.38
N ARG A 94 1.76 -5.64 -11.37
CA ARG A 94 0.41 -5.07 -11.21
C ARG A 94 -0.46 -5.86 -10.23
N ILE A 95 -0.25 -7.17 -10.13
CA ILE A 95 -0.97 -8.05 -9.20
C ILE A 95 -0.86 -7.58 -7.74
N TYR A 96 0.21 -6.87 -7.38
CA TYR A 96 0.37 -6.31 -6.04
C TYR A 96 -0.69 -5.25 -5.69
N GLY A 97 -1.29 -4.61 -6.71
CA GLY A 97 -2.36 -3.65 -6.52
C GLY A 97 -3.61 -4.26 -5.87
N GLU A 98 -3.93 -5.52 -6.18
CA GLU A 98 -5.05 -6.23 -5.55
C GLU A 98 -4.81 -6.42 -4.06
N PHE A 99 -3.60 -6.81 -3.68
CA PHE A 99 -3.21 -6.93 -2.28
C PHE A 99 -3.27 -5.59 -1.56
N TYR A 100 -2.77 -4.52 -2.18
CA TYR A 100 -2.85 -3.18 -1.59
C TYR A 100 -4.29 -2.73 -1.39
N ALA A 101 -5.16 -2.97 -2.37
CA ALA A 101 -6.58 -2.63 -2.27
C ALA A 101 -7.27 -3.42 -1.13
N LYS A 102 -7.00 -4.72 -1.00
CA LYS A 102 -7.50 -5.54 0.11
C LYS A 102 -7.06 -5.00 1.47
N GLU A 103 -5.80 -4.63 1.61
CA GLU A 103 -5.26 -4.05 2.86
C GLU A 103 -5.87 -2.67 3.17
N MET A 104 -6.08 -1.83 2.15
CA MET A 104 -6.77 -0.56 2.31
C MET A 104 -8.21 -0.75 2.81
N ILE A 105 -8.94 -1.68 2.21
CA ILE A 105 -10.32 -1.99 2.62
C ILE A 105 -10.33 -2.59 4.03
N ARG A 106 -9.41 -3.50 4.34
CA ARG A 106 -9.31 -4.13 5.65
C ARG A 106 -9.10 -3.12 6.77
N ILE A 107 -8.22 -2.14 6.55
CA ILE A 107 -7.80 -1.18 7.60
C ILE A 107 -8.70 0.05 7.62
N TYR A 108 -9.06 0.57 6.46
CA TYR A 108 -9.77 1.84 6.33
C TYR A 108 -11.18 1.73 5.75
N GLY A 109 -11.70 0.52 5.52
CA GLY A 109 -13.00 0.35 4.91
C GLY A 109 -14.15 1.01 5.68
N ARG A 110 -14.07 1.03 7.02
CA ARG A 110 -15.03 1.77 7.85
C ARG A 110 -14.88 3.29 7.64
N LEU A 111 -13.67 3.80 7.74
CA LEU A 111 -13.37 5.23 7.57
C LEU A 111 -13.74 5.74 6.18
N ILE A 112 -13.48 4.92 5.12
CA ILE A 112 -13.84 5.25 3.74
C ILE A 112 -15.38 5.40 3.61
N ARG A 113 -16.16 4.57 4.28
CA ARG A 113 -17.62 4.69 4.32
C ARG A 113 -18.07 5.93 5.10
N GLU A 114 -17.45 6.21 6.24
CA GLU A 114 -17.73 7.40 7.05
C GLU A 114 -17.41 8.71 6.31
N TRP A 115 -16.51 8.68 5.35
CA TRP A 115 -16.17 9.85 4.52
C TRP A 115 -17.19 10.12 3.39
N GLU A 116 -18.16 9.23 3.16
CA GLU A 116 -19.19 9.39 2.13
C GLU A 116 -18.63 9.80 0.78
N ILE A 117 -17.57 9.09 0.32
CA ILE A 117 -16.81 9.44 -0.89
C ILE A 117 -17.70 9.31 -2.13
N GLU A 118 -17.94 10.40 -2.82
CA GLU A 118 -18.72 10.46 -4.07
C GLU A 118 -17.87 10.16 -5.31
N VAL A 119 -16.59 10.56 -5.30
CA VAL A 119 -15.71 10.44 -6.46
C VAL A 119 -14.31 9.96 -6.08
N ILE A 120 -13.78 9.02 -6.89
CA ILE A 120 -12.38 8.58 -6.78
C ILE A 120 -11.61 9.19 -7.96
N VAL A 121 -10.63 10.03 -7.63
CA VAL A 121 -9.78 10.69 -8.63
C VAL A 121 -8.36 10.13 -8.56
N PRO A 122 -7.91 9.37 -9.57
CA PRO A 122 -6.53 8.89 -9.61
C PRO A 122 -5.56 10.05 -9.90
N ILE A 123 -4.39 10.03 -9.25
CA ILE A 123 -3.33 11.00 -9.58
C ILE A 123 -2.77 10.66 -10.97
N PRO A 124 -2.85 11.57 -11.95
CA PRO A 124 -2.42 11.30 -13.30
C PRO A 124 -0.91 11.10 -13.38
N LEU A 125 -0.49 10.13 -14.19
CA LEU A 125 0.94 9.91 -14.46
C LEU A 125 1.39 10.85 -15.59
N HIS A 126 2.58 11.43 -15.44
CA HIS A 126 3.25 12.13 -16.53
C HIS A 126 3.42 11.19 -17.75
N ARG A 127 3.20 11.70 -18.98
CA ARG A 127 3.22 10.92 -20.25
C ARG A 127 4.44 9.98 -20.38
N LYS A 128 5.65 10.43 -20.05
CA LYS A 128 6.86 9.60 -20.07
C LYS A 128 6.76 8.42 -19.09
N LYS A 129 6.24 8.64 -17.88
CA LYS A 129 6.08 7.58 -16.88
C LYS A 129 4.98 6.58 -17.27
N LYS A 130 3.92 7.03 -17.94
CA LYS A 130 2.85 6.17 -18.45
C LYS A 130 3.38 5.14 -19.47
N ARG A 131 4.30 5.54 -20.37
CA ARG A 131 4.95 4.63 -21.32
C ARG A 131 5.71 3.48 -20.66
N PHE A 132 6.35 3.73 -19.51
CA PHE A 132 7.15 2.71 -18.80
C PHE A 132 6.33 1.87 -17.81
N ARG A 133 5.18 2.37 -17.36
CA ARG A 133 4.37 1.68 -16.35
C ARG A 133 3.15 0.96 -16.95
N GLY A 134 2.75 1.30 -18.15
CA GLY A 134 1.56 0.80 -18.83
C GLY A 134 0.28 1.48 -18.36
#